data_57f39e3d5ec6d08330aadfd072341412
#
_entry.id   57f39e3d5ec6d08330aadfd072341412
#
_cell.length_a   1.000
_cell.length_b   1.000
_cell.length_c   1.000
_cell.angle_alpha   90.00
_cell.angle_beta   90.00
_cell.angle_gamma   90.00
#
_symmetry.space_group_name_H-M   'P 1'
#
loop_
_entity.id
_entity.type
_entity.pdbx_description
1 polymer ?
#
loop_
_entity_poly.entity_id
_entity_poly.type
_entity_poly.pdbx_seq_one_letter_code
_entity_poly.pdbx_strand_id
1 'polypeptide(L)'
;MKESFGEYIRRKRTEQGLTLTQLGAKIDLDSANLSKIENGKREFDEKRLSLLSEALNIEIEYLKTEYYGDFIARKIYKSENSKNILEVAEEKVEYLRAKNVKQADLKL
;
A
#
# COMPACT_ATOMS: atom_id res chain seq x y z
N MET A 1 9.91 13.55 1.08
CA MET A 1 8.70 14.08 1.74
C MET A 1 7.88 12.93 2.33
N LYS A 2 7.39 13.12 3.56
CA LYS A 2 6.58 12.11 4.23
C LYS A 2 5.11 12.39 4.00
N GLU A 3 4.39 11.40 3.51
CA GLU A 3 2.97 11.53 3.19
C GLU A 3 2.25 10.19 3.42
N SER A 4 0.95 10.25 3.63
CA SER A 4 0.14 9.05 3.71
C SER A 4 0.00 8.43 2.32
N PHE A 5 -0.47 7.18 2.26
CA PHE A 5 -0.70 6.54 0.98
C PHE A 5 -1.76 7.28 0.15
N GLY A 6 -2.81 7.78 0.80
CA GLY A 6 -3.83 8.58 0.10
C GLY A 6 -3.26 9.87 -0.48
N GLU A 7 -2.44 10.58 0.28
CA GLU A 7 -1.76 11.78 -0.20
C GLU A 7 -0.80 11.46 -1.35
N TYR A 8 -0.12 10.33 -1.27
CA TYR A 8 0.76 9.83 -2.33
C TYR A 8 -0.02 9.61 -3.63
N ILE A 9 -1.16 8.93 -3.56
CA ILE A 9 -2.03 8.71 -4.73
C ILE A 9 -2.44 10.05 -5.34
N ARG A 10 -2.89 10.97 -4.49
CA ARG A 10 -3.34 12.30 -4.94
C ARG A 10 -2.23 13.03 -5.66
N ARG A 11 -1.02 13.02 -5.09
CA ARG A 11 0.12 13.69 -5.71
C ARG A 11 0.45 13.10 -7.07
N LYS A 12 0.52 11.78 -7.17
CA LYS A 12 0.80 11.11 -8.43
C LYS A 12 -0.29 11.33 -9.46
N ARG A 13 -1.54 11.33 -9.02
CA ARG A 13 -2.68 11.61 -9.90
C ARG A 13 -2.61 13.01 -10.47
N THR A 14 -2.39 14.01 -9.61
CA THR A 14 -2.36 15.41 -10.04
C THR A 14 -1.12 15.70 -10.89
N GLU A 15 0.02 15.11 -10.60
CA GLU A 15 1.21 15.23 -11.44
C GLU A 15 0.96 14.77 -12.88
N GLN A 16 0.08 13.79 -13.05
CA GLN A 16 -0.25 13.26 -14.38
C GLN A 16 -1.47 13.92 -14.99
N GLY A 17 -2.03 14.95 -14.33
CA GLY A 17 -3.16 15.69 -14.84
C GLY A 17 -4.47 14.92 -14.86
N LEU A 18 -4.59 13.87 -14.05
CA LEU A 18 -5.82 13.05 -13.98
C LEU A 18 -6.80 13.61 -12.96
N THR A 19 -8.08 13.62 -13.33
CA THR A 19 -9.15 13.91 -12.38
C THR A 19 -9.45 12.68 -11.54
N LEU A 20 -10.19 12.86 -10.43
CA LEU A 20 -10.68 11.74 -9.62
C LEU A 20 -11.49 10.75 -10.46
N THR A 21 -12.35 11.27 -11.34
CA THR A 21 -13.17 10.43 -12.21
C THR A 21 -12.31 9.64 -13.19
N GLN A 22 -11.31 10.28 -13.77
CA GLN A 22 -10.42 9.62 -14.74
C GLN A 22 -9.60 8.50 -14.09
N LEU A 23 -8.98 8.77 -12.95
CA LEU A 23 -8.23 7.73 -12.26
C LEU A 23 -9.17 6.64 -11.75
N GLY A 24 -10.31 7.02 -11.18
CA GLY A 24 -11.30 6.05 -10.69
C GLY A 24 -11.73 5.07 -11.77
N ALA A 25 -11.97 5.56 -12.99
CA ALA A 25 -12.34 4.70 -14.11
C ALA A 25 -11.25 3.68 -14.43
N LYS A 26 -9.98 4.04 -14.29
CA LYS A 26 -8.85 3.14 -14.58
C LYS A 26 -8.67 2.05 -13.52
N ILE A 27 -9.10 2.29 -12.29
CA ILE A 27 -8.91 1.37 -11.18
C ILE A 27 -10.23 0.81 -10.63
N ASP A 28 -11.30 1.02 -11.37
CA ASP A 28 -12.63 0.50 -11.04
C ASP A 28 -13.13 1.00 -9.67
N LEU A 29 -13.01 2.30 -9.43
CA LEU A 29 -13.52 3.00 -8.26
C LEU A 29 -14.27 4.25 -8.69
N ASP A 30 -15.37 4.57 -8.01
CA ASP A 30 -16.02 5.83 -8.26
C ASP A 30 -15.22 6.99 -7.63
N SER A 31 -15.47 8.21 -8.12
CA SER A 31 -14.73 9.38 -7.68
C SER A 31 -14.93 9.70 -6.19
N ALA A 32 -16.11 9.42 -5.65
CA ALA A 32 -16.40 9.66 -4.24
C ALA A 32 -15.57 8.76 -3.33
N ASN A 33 -15.46 7.46 -3.67
CA ASN A 33 -14.65 6.52 -2.91
C ASN A 33 -13.16 6.83 -3.05
N LEU A 34 -12.72 7.18 -4.25
CA LEU A 34 -11.32 7.56 -4.46
C LEU A 34 -10.97 8.83 -3.66
N SER A 35 -11.87 9.81 -3.60
CA SER A 35 -11.69 11.00 -2.79
C SER A 35 -11.53 10.65 -1.30
N LYS A 36 -12.36 9.72 -0.81
CA LYS A 36 -12.24 9.27 0.59
C LYS A 36 -10.89 8.62 0.87
N ILE A 37 -10.39 7.83 -0.06
CA ILE A 37 -9.08 7.19 0.05
C ILE A 37 -7.97 8.26 0.09
N GLU A 38 -8.02 9.23 -0.82
CA GLU A 38 -7.02 10.30 -0.86
C GLU A 38 -7.02 11.14 0.41
N ASN A 39 -8.17 11.28 1.06
CA ASN A 39 -8.32 12.05 2.28
C ASN A 39 -8.15 11.21 3.56
N GLY A 40 -7.78 9.95 3.43
CA GLY A 40 -7.52 9.08 4.58
C GLY A 40 -8.77 8.59 5.30
N LYS A 41 -9.95 8.74 4.71
CA LYS A 41 -11.22 8.32 5.31
C LYS A 41 -11.63 6.90 4.94
N ARG A 42 -10.92 6.30 4.02
CA ARG A 42 -11.14 4.92 3.57
C ARG A 42 -9.81 4.30 3.19
N GLU A 43 -9.60 3.03 3.52
CA GLU A 43 -8.39 2.32 3.12
C GLU A 43 -8.47 1.92 1.65
N PHE A 44 -7.30 1.93 0.98
CA PHE A 44 -7.20 1.44 -0.39
C PHE A 44 -7.24 -0.09 -0.37
N ASP A 45 -7.92 -0.68 -1.35
CA ASP A 45 -8.01 -2.12 -1.49
C ASP A 45 -6.73 -2.67 -2.12
N GLU A 46 -6.04 -3.53 -1.38
CA GLU A 46 -4.82 -4.21 -1.82
C GLU A 46 -4.98 -4.87 -3.20
N LYS A 47 -6.16 -5.40 -3.50
CA LYS A 47 -6.44 -6.07 -4.77
C LYS A 47 -6.35 -5.12 -5.97
N ARG A 48 -6.46 -3.82 -5.74
CA ARG A 48 -6.39 -2.81 -6.81
C ARG A 48 -4.98 -2.23 -7.01
N LEU A 49 -3.98 -2.71 -6.28
CA LEU A 49 -2.61 -2.20 -6.42
C LEU A 49 -2.07 -2.38 -7.83
N SER A 50 -2.33 -3.52 -8.46
CA SER A 50 -1.88 -3.77 -9.84
C SER A 50 -2.50 -2.78 -10.82
N LEU A 51 -3.81 -2.53 -10.69
CA LEU A 51 -4.50 -1.54 -11.52
C LEU A 51 -3.94 -0.13 -11.30
N LEU A 52 -3.68 0.21 -10.03
CA LEU A 52 -3.13 1.52 -9.70
C LEU A 52 -1.71 1.69 -10.26
N SER A 53 -0.89 0.64 -10.17
CA SER A 53 0.45 0.62 -10.74
C SER A 53 0.41 0.93 -12.24
N GLU A 54 -0.47 0.27 -12.98
CA GLU A 54 -0.64 0.50 -14.41
C GLU A 54 -1.19 1.90 -14.70
N ALA A 55 -2.22 2.31 -13.96
CA ALA A 55 -2.90 3.59 -14.19
C ALA A 55 -1.97 4.79 -13.96
N LEU A 56 -1.10 4.71 -12.98
CA LEU A 56 -0.18 5.79 -12.63
C LEU A 56 1.24 5.58 -13.16
N ASN A 57 1.47 4.47 -13.87
CA ASN A 57 2.79 4.10 -14.40
C ASN A 57 3.87 4.12 -13.31
N ILE A 58 3.57 3.46 -12.20
CA ILE A 58 4.48 3.30 -11.06
C ILE A 58 4.84 1.83 -10.94
N GLU A 59 6.12 1.53 -10.75
CA GLU A 59 6.55 0.16 -10.55
C GLU A 59 5.82 -0.46 -9.36
N ILE A 60 5.31 -1.70 -9.54
CA ILE A 60 4.46 -2.36 -8.55
C ILE A 60 5.16 -2.55 -7.19
N GLU A 61 6.44 -2.89 -7.18
CA GLU A 61 7.16 -3.10 -5.92
C GLU A 61 7.34 -1.80 -5.14
N TYR A 62 7.54 -0.69 -5.85
CA TYR A 62 7.60 0.63 -5.22
C TYR A 62 6.25 1.01 -4.61
N LEU A 63 5.18 0.77 -5.37
CA LEU A 63 3.82 1.06 -4.91
C LEU A 63 3.44 0.21 -3.69
N LYS A 64 3.80 -1.07 -3.69
CA LYS A 64 3.57 -1.95 -2.55
C LYS A 64 4.32 -1.47 -1.31
N THR A 65 5.55 -1.01 -1.49
CA THR A 65 6.35 -0.48 -0.38
C THR A 65 5.65 0.70 0.28
N GLU A 66 5.13 1.62 -0.53
CA GLU A 66 4.37 2.77 -0.01
C GLU A 66 3.07 2.33 0.67
N TYR A 67 2.36 1.38 0.06
CA TYR A 67 1.10 0.89 0.59
C TYR A 67 1.28 0.19 1.94
N TYR A 68 2.18 -0.80 2.00
CA TYR A 68 2.37 -1.58 3.23
C TYR A 68 3.06 -0.78 4.31
N GLY A 69 3.97 0.11 3.95
CA GLY A 69 4.60 1.00 4.91
C GLY A 69 3.58 1.90 5.60
N ASP A 70 2.68 2.49 4.84
CA ASP A 70 1.60 3.31 5.39
C ASP A 70 0.64 2.47 6.24
N PHE A 71 0.27 1.29 5.76
CA PHE A 71 -0.62 0.38 6.47
C PHE A 71 -0.07 0.02 7.85
N ILE A 72 1.20 -0.40 7.91
CA ILE A 72 1.85 -0.76 9.16
C ILE A 72 1.96 0.45 10.09
N ALA A 73 2.38 1.60 9.54
CA ALA A 73 2.52 2.82 10.32
C ALA A 73 1.20 3.22 10.99
N ARG A 74 0.08 3.13 10.26
CA ARG A 74 -1.24 3.45 10.82
C ARG A 74 -1.67 2.48 11.91
N LYS A 75 -1.21 1.23 11.84
CA LYS A 75 -1.54 0.22 12.85
C LYS A 75 -0.80 0.47 14.18
N ILE A 76 0.39 1.04 14.14
CA ILE A 76 1.25 1.07 15.33
C ILE A 76 1.66 2.46 15.80
N TYR A 77 1.30 3.55 15.06
CA TYR A 77 1.83 4.88 15.38
C TYR A 77 1.46 5.40 16.77
N LYS A 78 0.35 4.91 17.34
CA LYS A 78 -0.08 5.31 18.69
C LYS A 78 0.64 4.56 19.80
N SER A 79 1.36 3.50 19.47
CA SER A 79 2.09 2.71 20.46
C SER A 79 3.45 3.35 20.73
N GLU A 80 3.78 3.50 22.01
CA GLU A 80 5.12 3.97 22.41
C GLU A 80 6.19 2.93 22.11
N ASN A 81 5.77 1.68 21.88
CA ASN A 81 6.65 0.53 21.63
C ASN A 81 6.82 0.25 20.14
N SER A 82 6.58 1.22 19.27
CA SER A 82 6.55 1.01 17.82
C SER A 82 7.86 0.43 17.25
N LYS A 83 9.00 0.87 17.76
CA LYS A 83 10.31 0.34 17.33
C LYS A 83 10.44 -1.14 17.59
N ASN A 84 10.07 -1.57 18.78
CA ASN A 84 10.15 -3.00 19.15
C ASN A 84 9.15 -3.84 18.35
N ILE A 85 7.96 -3.27 18.07
CA ILE A 85 6.97 -3.94 17.21
C ILE A 85 7.55 -4.17 15.82
N LEU A 86 8.22 -3.16 15.26
CA LEU A 86 8.82 -3.28 13.93
C LEU A 86 9.95 -4.31 13.90
N GLU A 87 10.78 -4.37 14.94
CA GLU A 87 11.84 -5.37 15.05
C GLU A 87 11.27 -6.78 15.09
N VAL A 88 10.23 -7.00 15.90
CA VAL A 88 9.56 -8.30 15.97
C VAL A 88 8.92 -8.66 14.64
N ALA A 89 8.30 -7.68 13.96
CA ALA A 89 7.69 -7.92 12.65
C ALA A 89 8.75 -8.35 11.64
N GLU A 90 9.92 -7.72 11.65
CA GLU A 90 11.03 -8.08 10.75
C GLU A 90 11.50 -9.51 10.99
N GLU A 91 11.68 -9.90 12.25
CA GLU A 91 12.05 -11.26 12.61
C GLU A 91 11.01 -12.28 12.13
N LYS A 92 9.72 -11.93 12.27
CA LYS A 92 8.64 -12.80 11.83
C LYS A 92 8.57 -12.91 10.31
N VAL A 93 8.89 -11.86 9.60
CA VAL A 93 8.98 -11.93 8.13
C VAL A 93 10.03 -12.94 7.71
N GLU A 94 11.21 -12.89 8.32
CA GLU A 94 12.29 -13.85 8.04
C GLU A 94 11.87 -15.29 8.39
N TYR A 95 11.22 -15.46 9.53
CA TYR A 95 10.70 -16.77 9.96
C TYR A 95 9.70 -17.32 8.94
N LEU A 96 8.76 -16.49 8.50
CA LEU A 96 7.74 -16.93 7.54
C LEU A 96 8.34 -17.28 6.19
N ARG A 97 9.34 -16.53 5.74
CA ARG A 97 10.06 -16.85 4.50
C ARG A 97 10.76 -18.20 4.59
N ALA A 98 11.46 -18.44 5.68
CA ALA A 98 12.16 -19.71 5.91
C ALA A 98 11.17 -20.88 5.97
N LYS A 99 10.05 -20.69 6.66
CA LYS A 99 9.00 -21.70 6.75
C LYS A 99 8.38 -22.02 5.40
N ASN A 100 8.10 -21.01 4.60
CA ASN A 100 7.52 -21.20 3.26
C ASN A 100 8.50 -21.92 2.33
N VAL A 101 9.78 -21.61 2.40
CA VAL A 101 10.81 -22.29 1.62
C VAL A 101 10.85 -23.78 1.99
N LYS A 102 10.82 -24.11 3.28
CA LYS A 102 10.79 -25.50 3.75
C LYS A 102 9.53 -26.23 3.27
N GLN A 103 8.37 -25.57 3.31
CA GLN A 103 7.13 -26.15 2.83
C GLN A 103 7.18 -26.42 1.32
N ALA A 104 7.76 -25.52 0.56
CA ALA A 104 7.95 -25.70 -0.88
C ALA A 104 8.88 -26.90 -1.17
N ASP A 105 9.97 -27.02 -0.43
CA ASP A 105 10.89 -28.15 -0.55
C ASP A 105 10.20 -29.48 -0.22
N LEU A 106 9.34 -29.48 0.78
CA LEU A 106 8.60 -30.69 1.18
C LEU A 106 7.56 -31.13 0.15
N LYS A 107 7.12 -30.22 -0.70
CA LYS A 107 6.14 -30.54 -1.76
C LYS A 107 6.79 -31.13 -3.02
N LEU A 108 8.09 -31.08 -3.08
CA LEU A 108 8.83 -31.66 -4.19
C LEU A 108 8.99 -33.16 -4.02
#